data_ac673e0422cc85cba6a9f0f1143f5e32
#
_entry.id   ac673e0422cc85cba6a9f0f1143f5e32
#
_cell.length_a   1.000
_cell.length_b   1.000
_cell.length_c   1.000
_cell.angle_alpha   90.00
_cell.angle_beta   90.00
_cell.angle_gamma   90.00
#
_symmetry.space_group_name_H-M   'P 1'
#
loop_
_entity.id
_entity.type
_entity.pdbx_description
1 polymer ?
#
loop_
_entity_poly.entity_id
_entity_poly.type
_entity_poly.pdbx_seq_one_letter_code
_entity_poly.pdbx_strand_id
1 'polypeptide(L)'
;VDTDEFEELREAMHKLQLNDASIVFEPESSAALGFGFRCGFLGMLHMEIIQERLEREFDMTVITTVPNVSYKAFTSKGEEIHVNNPSDLPDPSKLDYVEEPFIKANIITKAEFVGPVMSLCIQKRGAIVNQSYLTSDRVELVFEIPMGEIVFDFYDRLKTISKGYASFDYHQIGYRRSDLVRLDILLNSEPVDALSSLIHRTNSYEFGKKICEKLRELIPRQQFEIIIQASIGAKIIARETVKALRKDVTA
;
A
#
# COMPACT_ATOMS: atom_id res chain seq x y z
N VAL A 1 7.41 19.15 -6.48
CA VAL A 1 6.80 19.86 -7.63
C VAL A 1 6.90 21.34 -7.33
N ASP A 2 7.38 22.16 -8.28
CA ASP A 2 7.38 23.60 -8.16
C ASP A 2 5.96 24.14 -7.99
N THR A 3 5.81 25.33 -7.42
CA THR A 3 4.48 25.90 -7.12
C THR A 3 3.64 26.06 -8.40
N ASP A 4 4.28 26.37 -9.52
CA ASP A 4 3.61 26.54 -10.80
C ASP A 4 3.09 25.20 -11.36
N GLU A 5 3.88 24.13 -11.28
CA GLU A 5 3.46 22.78 -11.68
C GLU A 5 2.34 22.24 -10.79
N PHE A 6 2.26 22.62 -9.50
CA PHE A 6 1.17 22.23 -8.62
C PHE A 6 -0.19 22.83 -9.05
N GLU A 7 -0.20 24.09 -9.46
CA GLU A 7 -1.41 24.75 -9.98
C GLU A 7 -1.86 24.12 -11.31
N GLU A 8 -0.93 23.81 -12.20
CA GLU A 8 -1.22 23.10 -13.45
C GLU A 8 -1.78 21.71 -13.19
N LEU A 9 -1.21 20.97 -12.24
CA LEU A 9 -1.72 19.67 -11.83
C LEU A 9 -3.14 19.78 -11.24
N ARG A 10 -3.42 20.81 -10.45
CA ARG A 10 -4.75 21.06 -9.90
C ARG A 10 -5.78 21.28 -11.01
N GLU A 11 -5.44 22.10 -12.01
CA GLU A 11 -6.34 22.35 -13.16
C GLU A 11 -6.55 21.06 -13.97
N ALA A 12 -5.50 20.27 -14.20
CA ALA A 12 -5.60 19.00 -14.91
C ALA A 12 -6.52 18.02 -14.17
N MET A 13 -6.37 17.89 -12.85
CA MET A 13 -7.22 17.05 -12.02
C MET A 13 -8.69 17.48 -12.04
N HIS A 14 -8.98 18.79 -11.99
CA HIS A 14 -10.34 19.30 -12.14
C HIS A 14 -10.93 18.98 -13.53
N LYS A 15 -10.15 19.12 -14.61
CA LYS A 15 -10.60 18.76 -15.97
C LYS A 15 -10.87 17.25 -16.09
N LEU A 16 -10.03 16.40 -15.49
CA LEU A 16 -10.25 14.96 -15.44
C LEU A 16 -11.54 14.62 -14.67
N GLN A 17 -11.78 15.26 -13.54
CA GLN A 17 -12.97 15.05 -12.71
C GLN A 17 -14.28 15.41 -13.44
N LEU A 18 -14.27 16.38 -14.37
CA LEU A 18 -15.44 16.69 -15.20
C LEU A 18 -15.87 15.50 -16.08
N ASN A 19 -14.92 14.68 -16.50
CA ASN A 19 -15.17 13.49 -17.34
C ASN A 19 -15.30 12.21 -16.52
N ASP A 20 -14.78 12.21 -15.29
CA ASP A 20 -14.76 11.05 -14.39
C ASP A 20 -15.11 11.50 -12.96
N ALA A 21 -16.40 11.46 -12.64
CA ALA A 21 -16.92 11.85 -11.33
C ALA A 21 -16.48 10.92 -10.18
N SER A 22 -15.86 9.80 -10.48
CA SER A 22 -15.35 8.87 -9.47
C SER A 22 -14.00 9.29 -8.87
N ILE A 23 -13.31 10.25 -9.52
CA ILE A 23 -12.07 10.81 -9.00
C ILE A 23 -12.40 11.77 -7.87
N VAL A 24 -11.86 11.46 -6.69
CA VAL A 24 -11.89 12.38 -5.54
C VAL A 24 -10.46 12.75 -5.23
N PHE A 25 -10.17 14.04 -5.05
CA PHE A 25 -8.84 14.49 -4.70
C PHE A 25 -8.86 15.69 -3.75
N GLU A 26 -7.87 15.78 -2.90
CA GLU A 26 -7.66 16.88 -1.96
C GLU A 26 -6.17 17.24 -1.90
N PRO A 27 -5.81 18.51 -1.70
CA PRO A 27 -4.41 18.92 -1.57
C PRO A 27 -3.73 18.23 -0.40
N GLU A 28 -2.50 17.78 -0.61
CA GLU A 28 -1.64 17.20 0.42
C GLU A 28 -0.19 17.64 0.20
N SER A 29 0.59 17.69 1.27
CA SER A 29 2.03 17.96 1.20
C SER A 29 2.82 16.86 1.89
N SER A 30 3.93 16.48 1.27
CA SER A 30 4.89 15.50 1.79
C SER A 30 6.25 16.17 1.97
N ALA A 31 6.94 15.86 3.05
CA ALA A 31 8.29 16.38 3.27
C ALA A 31 9.29 15.89 2.21
N ALA A 32 9.09 14.66 1.68
CA ALA A 32 9.96 14.07 0.68
C ALA A 32 9.58 14.45 -0.76
N LEU A 33 8.28 14.61 -1.08
CA LEU A 33 7.78 14.79 -2.44
C LEU A 33 7.27 16.20 -2.73
N GLY A 34 7.15 17.06 -1.71
CA GLY A 34 6.59 18.40 -1.85
C GLY A 34 5.07 18.42 -1.95
N PHE A 35 4.52 19.38 -2.69
CA PHE A 35 3.07 19.54 -2.87
C PHE A 35 2.51 18.52 -3.86
N GLY A 36 1.30 18.04 -3.58
CA GLY A 36 0.59 17.09 -4.41
C GLY A 36 -0.87 16.94 -4.00
N PHE A 37 -1.47 15.82 -4.39
CA PHE A 37 -2.86 15.51 -4.08
C PHE A 37 -2.98 14.09 -3.51
N ARG A 38 -3.81 13.96 -2.50
CA ARG A 38 -4.37 12.67 -2.10
C ARG A 38 -5.56 12.38 -2.99
N CYS A 39 -5.51 11.25 -3.68
CA CYS A 39 -6.55 10.88 -4.65
C CYS A 39 -7.24 9.58 -4.21
N GLY A 40 -8.55 9.54 -4.39
CA GLY A 40 -9.34 8.32 -4.27
C GLY A 40 -9.62 7.74 -5.65
N PHE A 41 -9.37 6.43 -5.82
CA PHE A 41 -9.58 5.71 -7.06
C PHE A 41 -10.47 4.47 -6.83
N LEU A 42 -11.13 4.00 -7.88
CA LEU A 42 -11.93 2.77 -7.86
C LEU A 42 -11.07 1.48 -7.80
N GLY A 43 -9.76 1.60 -8.04
CA GLY A 43 -8.79 0.52 -8.00
C GLY A 43 -7.51 0.89 -8.76
N MET A 44 -6.55 -0.05 -8.81
CA MET A 44 -5.23 0.18 -9.43
C MET A 44 -5.33 0.57 -10.90
N LEU A 45 -6.15 -0.15 -11.68
CA LEU A 45 -6.33 0.16 -13.11
C LEU A 45 -6.87 1.58 -13.32
N HIS A 46 -7.78 2.03 -12.46
CA HIS A 46 -8.29 3.41 -12.53
C HIS A 46 -7.17 4.43 -12.28
N MET A 47 -6.33 4.17 -11.27
CA MET A 47 -5.16 5.01 -10.97
C MET A 47 -4.19 5.07 -12.17
N GLU A 48 -3.87 3.93 -12.77
CA GLU A 48 -2.99 3.85 -13.94
C GLU A 48 -3.55 4.62 -15.14
N ILE A 49 -4.85 4.51 -15.40
CA ILE A 49 -5.53 5.25 -16.47
C ILE A 49 -5.43 6.77 -16.23
N ILE A 50 -5.66 7.22 -15.01
CA ILE A 50 -5.58 8.64 -14.66
C ILE A 50 -4.15 9.16 -14.80
N GLN A 51 -3.16 8.38 -14.34
CA GLN A 51 -1.75 8.72 -14.50
C GLN A 51 -1.36 8.84 -15.98
N GLU A 52 -1.77 7.89 -16.81
CA GLU A 52 -1.51 7.91 -18.25
C GLU A 52 -2.22 9.08 -18.95
N ARG A 53 -3.42 9.44 -18.52
CA ARG A 53 -4.13 10.62 -19.02
C ARG A 53 -3.43 11.92 -18.64
N LEU A 54 -2.91 12.06 -17.40
CA LEU A 54 -2.11 13.21 -16.99
C LEU A 54 -0.88 13.38 -17.87
N GLU A 55 -0.18 12.28 -18.16
CA GLU A 55 0.99 12.30 -19.02
C GLU A 55 0.64 12.65 -20.49
N ARG A 56 -0.39 12.00 -21.06
CA ARG A 56 -0.71 12.17 -22.49
C ARG A 56 -1.53 13.41 -22.83
N GLU A 57 -2.49 13.79 -21.98
CA GLU A 57 -3.41 14.89 -22.28
C GLU A 57 -2.87 16.24 -21.75
N PHE A 58 -2.06 16.21 -20.69
CA PHE A 58 -1.58 17.42 -20.00
C PHE A 58 -0.06 17.55 -19.97
N ASP A 59 0.68 16.58 -20.54
CA ASP A 59 2.17 16.54 -20.56
C ASP A 59 2.78 16.61 -19.14
N MET A 60 2.11 15.99 -18.17
CA MET A 60 2.48 16.03 -16.76
C MET A 60 2.98 14.67 -16.28
N THR A 61 4.22 14.58 -15.84
CA THR A 61 4.77 13.40 -15.17
C THR A 61 4.58 13.51 -13.67
N VAL A 62 3.77 12.61 -13.10
CA VAL A 62 3.48 12.58 -11.65
C VAL A 62 4.12 11.37 -10.98
N ILE A 63 4.56 11.56 -9.73
CA ILE A 63 5.02 10.46 -8.88
C ILE A 63 3.82 9.98 -8.06
N THR A 64 3.41 8.74 -8.29
CA THR A 64 2.36 8.08 -7.51
C THR A 64 2.98 7.32 -6.36
N THR A 65 2.41 7.48 -5.17
CA THR A 65 2.76 6.67 -4.00
C THR A 65 1.87 5.44 -3.91
N VAL A 66 2.25 4.53 -3.03
CA VAL A 66 1.52 3.29 -2.78
C VAL A 66 0.09 3.59 -2.29
N PRO A 67 -0.95 2.99 -2.90
CA PRO A 67 -2.31 3.14 -2.42
C PRO A 67 -2.45 2.62 -0.99
N ASN A 68 -3.21 3.33 -0.18
CA ASN A 68 -3.47 2.97 1.20
C ASN A 68 -4.98 2.82 1.45
N VAL A 69 -5.34 2.10 2.49
CA VAL A 69 -6.73 2.04 2.99
C VAL A 69 -6.87 2.99 4.18
N SER A 70 -8.10 3.44 4.46
CA SER A 70 -8.36 4.24 5.64
C SER A 70 -8.43 3.35 6.87
N TYR A 71 -7.62 3.65 7.88
CA TYR A 71 -7.62 2.98 9.18
C TYR A 71 -8.28 3.84 10.24
N LYS A 72 -8.64 3.24 11.37
CA LYS A 72 -9.15 3.93 12.55
C LYS A 72 -8.21 3.68 13.71
N ALA A 73 -7.68 4.75 14.28
CA ALA A 73 -6.86 4.70 15.49
C ALA A 73 -7.68 5.18 16.69
N PHE A 74 -7.59 4.46 17.80
CA PHE A 74 -8.24 4.82 19.05
C PHE A 74 -7.19 5.18 20.07
N THR A 75 -7.31 6.39 20.64
CA THR A 75 -6.40 6.85 21.68
C THR A 75 -6.80 6.30 23.05
N SER A 76 -5.85 6.30 23.98
CA SER A 76 -6.10 5.94 25.38
C SER A 76 -7.13 6.85 26.08
N LYS A 77 -7.51 7.99 25.46
CA LYS A 77 -8.57 8.88 25.92
C LYS A 77 -9.94 8.57 25.29
N GLY A 78 -10.02 7.58 24.39
CA GLY A 78 -11.25 7.18 23.69
C GLY A 78 -11.58 8.02 22.44
N GLU A 79 -10.63 8.81 21.95
CA GLU A 79 -10.81 9.58 20.71
C GLU A 79 -10.58 8.67 19.50
N GLU A 80 -11.48 8.71 18.50
CA GLU A 80 -11.33 8.05 17.21
C GLU A 80 -10.64 9.01 16.23
N ILE A 81 -9.57 8.54 15.60
CA ILE A 81 -8.80 9.27 14.60
C ILE A 81 -8.81 8.47 13.30
N HIS A 82 -9.25 9.07 12.21
CA HIS A 82 -9.11 8.47 10.88
C HIS A 82 -7.66 8.65 10.39
N VAL A 83 -7.00 7.52 10.11
CA VAL A 83 -5.62 7.48 9.64
C VAL A 83 -5.63 7.12 8.16
N ASN A 84 -5.48 8.13 7.33
CA ASN A 84 -5.40 7.98 5.88
C ASN A 84 -3.94 8.00 5.38
N ASN A 85 -3.04 8.57 6.17
CA ASN A 85 -1.60 8.56 5.93
C ASN A 85 -0.91 7.89 7.12
N PRO A 86 0.10 7.03 6.91
CA PRO A 86 0.87 6.43 8.01
C PRO A 86 1.45 7.46 8.99
N SER A 87 1.75 8.68 8.51
CA SER A 87 2.26 9.78 9.35
C SER A 87 1.23 10.31 10.35
N ASP A 88 -0.06 10.12 10.09
CA ASP A 88 -1.15 10.58 10.96
C ASP A 88 -1.38 9.63 12.16
N LEU A 89 -0.69 8.47 12.17
CA LEU A 89 -0.82 7.53 13.28
C LEU A 89 -0.26 8.15 14.56
N PRO A 90 -1.05 8.24 15.65
CA PRO A 90 -0.58 8.74 16.94
C PRO A 90 0.60 7.95 17.48
N ASP A 91 1.40 8.60 18.31
CA ASP A 91 2.48 7.93 19.04
C ASP A 91 1.98 6.67 19.77
N PRO A 92 2.75 5.57 19.76
CA PRO A 92 2.38 4.33 20.46
C PRO A 92 2.02 4.50 21.92
N SER A 93 2.58 5.54 22.60
CA SER A 93 2.27 5.85 24.00
C SER A 93 0.86 6.41 24.24
N LYS A 94 0.24 6.97 23.19
CA LYS A 94 -1.11 7.54 23.21
C LYS A 94 -2.14 6.64 22.55
N LEU A 95 -1.68 5.60 21.85
CA LEU A 95 -2.49 4.68 21.09
C LEU A 95 -2.96 3.54 21.99
N ASP A 96 -4.28 3.23 21.95
CA ASP A 96 -4.84 2.06 22.59
C ASP A 96 -4.87 0.89 21.60
N TYR A 97 -5.53 1.08 20.45
CA TYR A 97 -5.57 0.10 19.36
C TYR A 97 -5.85 0.75 18.01
N VAL A 98 -5.64 -0.04 16.97
CA VAL A 98 -5.96 0.33 15.59
C VAL A 98 -6.95 -0.66 15.01
N GLU A 99 -7.88 -0.18 14.21
CA GLU A 99 -8.78 -1.00 13.41
C GLU A 99 -8.49 -0.84 11.93
N GLU A 100 -8.53 -1.97 11.21
CA GLU A 100 -8.41 -2.01 9.76
C GLU A 100 -9.73 -2.44 9.11
N PRO A 101 -10.02 -1.96 7.88
CA PRO A 101 -11.22 -2.37 7.16
C PRO A 101 -11.07 -3.81 6.69
N PHE A 102 -12.14 -4.58 6.85
CA PHE A 102 -12.27 -5.95 6.38
C PHE A 102 -13.27 -6.05 5.25
N ILE A 103 -13.02 -6.99 4.35
CA ILE A 103 -13.91 -7.36 3.26
C ILE A 103 -14.36 -8.81 3.40
N LYS A 104 -15.52 -9.08 2.88
CA LYS A 104 -15.97 -10.44 2.56
C LYS A 104 -15.75 -10.67 1.07
N ALA A 105 -14.83 -11.55 0.77
CA ALA A 105 -14.41 -11.90 -0.58
C ALA A 105 -15.08 -13.20 -1.02
N ASN A 106 -15.75 -13.17 -2.16
CA ASN A 106 -16.32 -14.34 -2.83
C ASN A 106 -15.44 -14.68 -4.03
N ILE A 107 -14.86 -15.86 -4.05
CA ILE A 107 -13.98 -16.34 -5.12
C ILE A 107 -14.60 -17.61 -5.71
N ILE A 108 -14.94 -17.58 -7.00
CA ILE A 108 -15.40 -18.75 -7.71
C ILE A 108 -14.28 -19.22 -8.63
N THR A 109 -13.86 -20.48 -8.47
CA THR A 109 -12.76 -21.05 -9.26
C THR A 109 -13.03 -22.51 -9.59
N LYS A 110 -12.19 -23.11 -10.44
CA LYS A 110 -12.23 -24.55 -10.70
C LYS A 110 -11.68 -25.33 -9.49
N ALA A 111 -12.18 -26.55 -9.31
CA ALA A 111 -11.78 -27.43 -8.21
C ALA A 111 -10.25 -27.65 -8.13
N GLU A 112 -9.58 -27.75 -9.26
CA GLU A 112 -8.12 -27.91 -9.36
C GLU A 112 -7.30 -26.73 -8.77
N PHE A 113 -7.87 -25.51 -8.71
CA PHE A 113 -7.20 -24.32 -8.20
C PHE A 113 -7.57 -23.95 -6.77
N VAL A 114 -8.46 -24.71 -6.12
CA VAL A 114 -8.89 -24.43 -4.74
C VAL A 114 -7.70 -24.34 -3.77
N GLY A 115 -6.77 -25.31 -3.83
CA GLY A 115 -5.60 -25.34 -2.95
C GLY A 115 -4.71 -24.09 -3.08
N PRO A 116 -4.24 -23.75 -4.29
CA PRO A 116 -3.46 -22.52 -4.53
C PRO A 116 -4.20 -21.22 -4.12
N VAL A 117 -5.51 -21.12 -4.41
CA VAL A 117 -6.32 -19.95 -4.04
C VAL A 117 -6.47 -19.84 -2.53
N MET A 118 -6.75 -20.94 -1.82
CA MET A 118 -6.80 -20.96 -0.36
C MET A 118 -5.46 -20.53 0.26
N SER A 119 -4.34 -21.05 -0.27
CA SER A 119 -3.01 -20.68 0.19
C SER A 119 -2.74 -19.19 0.02
N LEU A 120 -3.14 -18.60 -1.12
CA LEU A 120 -3.02 -17.17 -1.35
C LEU A 120 -3.83 -16.37 -0.33
N CYS A 121 -5.09 -16.71 -0.12
CA CYS A 121 -5.96 -16.02 0.85
C CYS A 121 -5.42 -16.10 2.28
N ILE A 122 -4.91 -17.25 2.71
CA ILE A 122 -4.30 -17.43 4.03
C ILE A 122 -3.03 -16.58 4.17
N GLN A 123 -2.16 -16.52 3.14
CA GLN A 123 -0.98 -15.65 3.13
C GLN A 123 -1.36 -14.17 3.27
N LYS A 124 -2.52 -13.78 2.79
CA LYS A 124 -3.11 -12.45 2.91
C LYS A 124 -3.96 -12.28 4.18
N ARG A 125 -3.69 -13.04 5.22
CA ARG A 125 -4.38 -13.02 6.53
C ARG A 125 -5.90 -13.28 6.42
N GLY A 126 -6.34 -13.90 5.33
CA GLY A 126 -7.74 -14.25 5.12
C GLY A 126 -8.16 -15.43 5.98
N ALA A 127 -9.35 -15.32 6.56
CA ALA A 127 -10.04 -16.41 7.27
C ALA A 127 -11.14 -16.98 6.38
N ILE A 128 -11.16 -18.31 6.19
CA ILE A 128 -12.21 -18.96 5.43
C ILE A 128 -13.52 -18.95 6.22
N VAL A 129 -14.59 -18.52 5.55
CA VAL A 129 -15.96 -18.49 6.10
C VAL A 129 -16.76 -19.67 5.59
N ASN A 130 -16.67 -19.93 4.29
CA ASN A 130 -17.43 -21.00 3.65
C ASN A 130 -16.71 -21.52 2.40
N GLN A 131 -16.97 -22.79 2.08
CA GLN A 131 -16.61 -23.42 0.83
C GLN A 131 -17.78 -24.22 0.33
N SER A 132 -18.25 -23.98 -0.88
CA SER A 132 -19.37 -24.68 -1.50
C SER A 132 -19.07 -25.09 -2.92
N TYR A 133 -19.52 -26.26 -3.33
CA TYR A 133 -19.45 -26.74 -4.71
C TYR A 133 -20.68 -26.28 -5.47
N LEU A 134 -20.51 -25.38 -6.42
CA LEU A 134 -21.59 -24.90 -7.29
C LEU A 134 -21.93 -25.94 -8.36
N THR A 135 -20.90 -26.60 -8.86
CA THR A 135 -20.99 -27.75 -9.78
C THR A 135 -19.88 -28.74 -9.45
N SER A 136 -19.81 -29.86 -10.17
CA SER A 136 -18.73 -30.85 -10.00
C SER A 136 -17.32 -30.28 -10.25
N ASP A 137 -17.21 -29.17 -11.02
CA ASP A 137 -15.94 -28.56 -11.43
C ASP A 137 -15.73 -27.15 -10.86
N ARG A 138 -16.77 -26.50 -10.30
CA ARG A 138 -16.70 -25.15 -9.78
C ARG A 138 -16.98 -25.06 -8.30
N VAL A 139 -16.08 -24.36 -7.60
CA VAL A 139 -16.13 -24.16 -6.16
C VAL A 139 -16.18 -22.67 -5.86
N GLU A 140 -17.06 -22.29 -4.96
CA GLU A 140 -17.10 -20.98 -4.33
C GLU A 140 -16.36 -21.03 -2.99
N LEU A 141 -15.46 -20.09 -2.80
CA LEU A 141 -14.71 -19.87 -1.57
C LEU A 141 -15.08 -18.48 -1.03
N VAL A 142 -15.50 -18.44 0.22
CA VAL A 142 -15.85 -17.20 0.91
C VAL A 142 -14.82 -16.95 2.00
N PHE A 143 -14.13 -15.81 1.93
CA PHE A 143 -13.13 -15.40 2.89
C PHE A 143 -13.46 -14.03 3.49
N GLU A 144 -13.02 -13.82 4.72
CA GLU A 144 -12.90 -12.50 5.32
C GLU A 144 -11.42 -12.12 5.30
N ILE A 145 -11.08 -11.02 4.62
CA ILE A 145 -9.69 -10.60 4.37
C ILE A 145 -9.56 -9.12 4.74
N PRO A 146 -8.45 -8.68 5.37
CA PRO A 146 -8.16 -7.28 5.53
C PRO A 146 -8.04 -6.58 4.16
N MET A 147 -8.73 -5.45 4.00
CA MET A 147 -8.77 -4.75 2.71
C MET A 147 -7.38 -4.31 2.23
N GLY A 148 -6.50 -3.91 3.14
CA GLY A 148 -5.12 -3.53 2.81
C GLY A 148 -4.28 -4.62 2.15
N GLU A 149 -4.63 -5.90 2.37
CA GLU A 149 -3.90 -7.02 1.78
C GLU A 149 -4.27 -7.31 0.32
N ILE A 150 -5.40 -6.79 -0.17
CA ILE A 150 -5.88 -7.04 -1.53
C ILE A 150 -5.57 -5.90 -2.50
N VAL A 151 -5.23 -4.72 -1.99
CA VAL A 151 -5.10 -3.49 -2.82
C VAL A 151 -3.98 -3.60 -3.85
N PHE A 152 -2.91 -4.35 -3.57
CA PHE A 152 -1.73 -4.41 -4.43
C PHE A 152 -1.78 -5.53 -5.47
N ASP A 153 -1.20 -6.64 -5.11
CA ASP A 153 -0.85 -7.74 -6.02
C ASP A 153 -1.83 -8.91 -5.96
N PHE A 154 -2.86 -8.82 -5.13
CA PHE A 154 -3.76 -9.94 -4.87
C PHE A 154 -4.48 -10.42 -6.13
N TYR A 155 -5.06 -9.49 -6.90
CA TYR A 155 -5.82 -9.83 -8.10
C TYR A 155 -4.94 -10.46 -9.18
N ASP A 156 -3.76 -9.91 -9.41
CA ASP A 156 -2.81 -10.44 -10.40
C ASP A 156 -2.29 -11.82 -10.01
N ARG A 157 -2.01 -12.01 -8.73
CA ARG A 157 -1.63 -13.32 -8.20
C ARG A 157 -2.78 -14.31 -8.31
N LEU A 158 -4.01 -13.91 -7.95
CA LEU A 158 -5.20 -14.75 -8.08
C LEU A 158 -5.41 -15.18 -9.53
N LYS A 159 -5.32 -14.24 -10.48
CA LYS A 159 -5.42 -14.50 -11.91
C LYS A 159 -4.34 -15.47 -12.37
N THR A 160 -3.09 -15.27 -11.95
CA THR A 160 -1.95 -16.11 -12.34
C THR A 160 -2.10 -17.54 -11.83
N ILE A 161 -2.38 -17.74 -10.54
CA ILE A 161 -2.46 -19.09 -9.93
C ILE A 161 -3.68 -19.87 -10.40
N SER A 162 -4.75 -19.17 -10.79
CA SER A 162 -5.98 -19.77 -11.31
C SER A 162 -5.98 -19.85 -12.84
N LYS A 163 -4.91 -19.43 -13.53
CA LYS A 163 -4.83 -19.34 -14.99
C LYS A 163 -6.01 -18.56 -15.60
N GLY A 164 -6.51 -17.55 -14.89
CA GLY A 164 -7.65 -16.73 -15.28
C GLY A 164 -9.03 -17.35 -15.03
N TYR A 165 -9.11 -18.53 -14.39
CA TYR A 165 -10.38 -19.20 -14.09
C TYR A 165 -11.03 -18.77 -12.75
N ALA A 166 -10.40 -17.89 -11.97
CA ALA A 166 -11.01 -17.34 -10.77
C ALA A 166 -11.74 -16.03 -11.07
N SER A 167 -12.99 -15.93 -10.62
CA SER A 167 -13.68 -14.66 -10.45
C SER A 167 -13.56 -14.20 -9.02
N PHE A 168 -13.49 -12.90 -8.82
CA PHE A 168 -13.33 -12.28 -7.50
C PHE A 168 -14.32 -11.12 -7.37
N ASP A 169 -15.11 -11.18 -6.34
CA ASP A 169 -16.02 -10.12 -5.92
C ASP A 169 -15.90 -9.91 -4.42
N TYR A 170 -16.09 -8.68 -3.94
CA TYR A 170 -15.99 -8.38 -2.52
C TYR A 170 -16.88 -7.22 -2.10
N HIS A 171 -17.21 -7.18 -0.82
CA HIS A 171 -17.86 -6.04 -0.18
C HIS A 171 -17.27 -5.80 1.20
N GLN A 172 -17.28 -4.57 1.65
CA GLN A 172 -16.82 -4.21 2.99
C GLN A 172 -17.77 -4.74 4.06
N ILE A 173 -17.21 -5.28 5.14
CA ILE A 173 -17.94 -5.80 6.29
C ILE A 173 -17.65 -5.04 7.60
N GLY A 174 -16.97 -3.90 7.49
CA GLY A 174 -16.65 -3.03 8.63
C GLY A 174 -15.19 -3.08 9.03
N TYR A 175 -14.91 -2.59 10.22
CA TYR A 175 -13.56 -2.46 10.79
C TYR A 175 -13.37 -3.49 11.89
N ARG A 176 -12.14 -3.99 12.04
CA ARG A 176 -11.76 -4.91 13.11
C ARG A 176 -10.42 -4.50 13.69
N ARG A 177 -10.29 -4.70 15.01
CA ARG A 177 -9.03 -4.47 15.73
C ARG A 177 -7.92 -5.34 15.15
N SER A 178 -6.74 -4.74 14.96
CA SER A 178 -5.58 -5.41 14.38
C SER A 178 -4.29 -4.87 14.97
N ASP A 179 -3.26 -5.71 15.05
CA ASP A 179 -1.92 -5.33 15.52
C ASP A 179 -1.11 -4.71 14.36
N LEU A 180 -1.48 -3.47 14.02
CA LEU A 180 -0.81 -2.70 12.99
C LEU A 180 0.31 -1.86 13.60
N VAL A 181 1.40 -1.76 12.84
CA VAL A 181 2.55 -0.92 13.19
C VAL A 181 2.93 -0.03 12.03
N ARG A 182 3.41 1.17 12.33
CA ARG A 182 4.02 2.04 11.33
C ARG A 182 5.45 1.56 11.08
N LEU A 183 5.70 1.21 9.84
CA LEU A 183 7.02 0.91 9.33
C LEU A 183 7.56 2.15 8.62
N ASP A 184 8.67 2.68 9.08
CA ASP A 184 9.36 3.81 8.48
C ASP A 184 10.61 3.33 7.75
N ILE A 185 10.86 3.89 6.57
CA ILE A 185 12.11 3.69 5.83
C ILE A 185 12.99 4.92 6.04
N LEU A 186 14.22 4.69 6.47
CA LEU A 186 15.19 5.75 6.68
C LEU A 186 16.32 5.63 5.66
N LEU A 187 16.70 6.75 5.08
CA LEU A 187 17.90 6.90 4.26
C LEU A 187 18.90 7.77 5.00
N ASN A 188 20.08 7.22 5.33
CA ASN A 188 21.09 7.87 6.15
C ASN A 188 20.55 8.41 7.50
N SER A 189 19.67 7.62 8.13
CA SER A 189 18.99 7.92 9.39
C SER A 189 17.87 8.99 9.28
N GLU A 190 17.57 9.52 8.11
CA GLU A 190 16.46 10.43 7.89
C GLU A 190 15.23 9.65 7.38
N PRO A 191 14.05 9.79 8.01
CA PRO A 191 12.84 9.10 7.56
C PRO A 191 12.32 9.70 6.26
N VAL A 192 11.88 8.82 5.36
CA VAL A 192 11.21 9.16 4.11
C VAL A 192 9.72 8.86 4.25
N ASP A 193 8.91 9.89 4.48
CA ASP A 193 7.48 9.78 4.75
C ASP A 193 6.70 9.08 3.61
N ALA A 194 7.07 9.32 2.36
CA ALA A 194 6.47 8.69 1.18
C ALA A 194 6.65 7.16 1.14
N LEU A 195 7.60 6.60 1.88
CA LEU A 195 7.86 5.17 1.98
C LEU A 195 7.34 4.55 3.30
N SER A 196 6.76 5.36 4.18
CA SER A 196 6.13 4.87 5.40
C SER A 196 4.86 4.06 5.09
N SER A 197 4.63 2.99 5.83
CA SER A 197 3.50 2.08 5.61
C SER A 197 2.91 1.59 6.92
N LEU A 198 1.59 1.42 6.97
CA LEU A 198 0.92 0.70 8.05
C LEU A 198 0.79 -0.78 7.66
N ILE A 199 1.41 -1.64 8.44
CA ILE A 199 1.44 -3.08 8.16
C ILE A 199 1.20 -3.88 9.44
N HIS A 200 0.72 -5.10 9.27
CA HIS A 200 0.55 -6.01 10.39
C HIS A 200 1.92 -6.43 10.94
N ARG A 201 2.06 -6.44 12.27
CA ARG A 201 3.33 -6.69 12.97
C ARG A 201 4.02 -7.99 12.53
N THR A 202 3.25 -9.05 12.29
CA THR A 202 3.81 -10.35 11.86
C THR A 202 4.53 -10.27 10.52
N ASN A 203 4.09 -9.39 9.61
CA ASN A 203 4.63 -9.25 8.27
C ASN A 203 5.72 -8.16 8.17
N SER A 204 5.89 -7.39 9.25
CA SER A 204 6.73 -6.19 9.25
C SER A 204 8.19 -6.45 8.93
N TYR A 205 8.77 -7.53 9.45
CA TYR A 205 10.16 -7.89 9.23
C TYR A 205 10.43 -8.27 7.77
N GLU A 206 9.62 -9.18 7.21
CA GLU A 206 9.80 -9.62 5.82
C GLU A 206 9.54 -8.48 4.82
N PHE A 207 8.53 -7.66 5.09
CA PHE A 207 8.21 -6.52 4.26
C PHE A 207 9.33 -5.47 4.31
N GLY A 208 9.79 -5.09 5.50
CA GLY A 208 10.89 -4.14 5.67
C GLY A 208 12.18 -4.60 5.02
N LYS A 209 12.52 -5.90 5.16
CA LYS A 209 13.68 -6.50 4.51
C LYS A 209 13.59 -6.42 2.99
N LYS A 210 12.46 -6.84 2.40
CA LYS A 210 12.24 -6.81 0.94
C LYS A 210 12.33 -5.39 0.38
N ILE A 211 11.76 -4.39 1.08
CA ILE A 211 11.87 -2.99 0.66
C ILE A 211 13.32 -2.51 0.70
N CYS A 212 14.04 -2.77 1.79
CA CYS A 212 15.45 -2.39 1.89
C CYS A 212 16.30 -3.02 0.78
N GLU A 213 16.11 -4.32 0.49
CA GLU A 213 16.78 -5.03 -0.59
C GLU A 213 16.44 -4.40 -1.95
N LYS A 214 15.17 -4.09 -2.20
CA LYS A 214 14.73 -3.49 -3.45
C LYS A 214 15.27 -2.06 -3.64
N LEU A 215 15.25 -1.26 -2.60
CA LEU A 215 15.84 0.09 -2.62
C LEU A 215 17.35 0.03 -2.87
N ARG A 216 18.07 -0.94 -2.29
CA ARG A 216 19.51 -1.14 -2.57
C ARG A 216 19.78 -1.44 -4.05
N GLU A 217 18.87 -2.16 -4.72
CA GLU A 217 18.99 -2.45 -6.15
C GLU A 217 18.67 -1.23 -7.03
N LEU A 218 17.67 -0.43 -6.62
CA LEU A 218 17.17 0.70 -7.41
C LEU A 218 17.98 1.97 -7.22
N ILE A 219 18.51 2.22 -6.02
CA ILE A 219 19.29 3.44 -5.74
C ILE A 219 20.67 3.31 -6.40
N PRO A 220 21.02 4.21 -7.34
CA PRO A 220 22.33 4.20 -7.97
C PRO A 220 23.41 4.58 -6.96
N ARG A 221 24.61 3.97 -7.11
CA ARG A 221 25.77 4.31 -6.27
C ARG A 221 26.12 5.79 -6.42
N GLN A 222 26.37 6.40 -5.29
CA GLN A 222 26.80 7.81 -5.17
C GLN A 222 28.26 7.91 -4.76
N GLN A 223 28.77 9.13 -4.58
CA GLN A 223 30.12 9.38 -4.07
C GLN A 223 30.29 8.94 -2.60
N PHE A 224 29.19 8.80 -1.89
CA PHE A 224 29.11 8.42 -0.48
C PHE A 224 28.24 7.16 -0.32
N GLU A 225 28.40 6.51 0.81
CA GLU A 225 27.60 5.35 1.20
C GLU A 225 26.18 5.78 1.59
N ILE A 226 25.17 5.04 1.13
CA ILE A 226 23.76 5.27 1.52
C ILE A 226 23.31 4.10 2.39
N ILE A 227 22.94 4.41 3.61
CA ILE A 227 22.40 3.45 4.56
C ILE A 227 20.89 3.44 4.44
N ILE A 228 20.31 2.28 4.15
CA ILE A 228 18.87 2.06 4.06
C ILE A 228 18.45 1.25 5.27
N GLN A 229 17.47 1.75 6.03
CA GLN A 229 16.99 1.08 7.23
C GLN A 229 15.46 1.04 7.24
N ALA A 230 14.92 -0.06 7.71
CA ALA A 230 13.50 -0.16 8.06
C ALA A 230 13.34 -0.18 9.56
N SER A 231 12.48 0.65 10.12
CA SER A 231 12.27 0.76 11.56
C SER A 231 10.79 0.74 11.95
N ILE A 232 10.54 0.28 13.17
CA ILE A 232 9.25 0.40 13.86
C ILE A 232 9.51 1.23 15.12
N GLY A 233 9.06 2.48 15.11
CA GLY A 233 9.46 3.44 16.11
C GLY A 233 11.00 3.58 16.17
N ALA A 234 11.59 3.44 17.34
CA ALA A 234 13.05 3.52 17.51
C ALA A 234 13.82 2.23 17.15
N LYS A 235 13.11 1.13 16.86
CA LYS A 235 13.73 -0.17 16.61
C LYS A 235 13.96 -0.40 15.12
N ILE A 236 15.23 -0.50 14.72
CA ILE A 236 15.62 -0.91 13.37
C ILE A 236 15.41 -2.43 13.24
N ILE A 237 14.65 -2.85 12.22
CA ILE A 237 14.31 -4.25 11.95
C ILE A 237 15.02 -4.82 10.73
N ALA A 238 15.42 -3.98 9.77
CA ALA A 238 16.20 -4.38 8.62
C ALA A 238 17.15 -3.25 8.21
N ARG A 239 18.28 -3.62 7.60
CA ARG A 239 19.29 -2.67 7.13
C ARG A 239 19.96 -3.21 5.88
N GLU A 240 20.15 -2.34 4.90
CA GLU A 240 20.93 -2.54 3.69
C GLU A 240 21.83 -1.34 3.43
N THR A 241 22.79 -1.48 2.54
CA THR A 241 23.76 -0.43 2.24
C THR A 241 24.08 -0.40 0.76
N VAL A 242 23.95 0.78 0.15
CA VAL A 242 24.47 1.07 -1.19
C VAL A 242 25.90 1.61 -1.03
N LYS A 243 26.89 0.84 -1.46
CA LYS A 243 28.31 1.22 -1.34
C LYS A 243 28.65 2.42 -2.23
N ALA A 244 29.55 3.28 -1.79
CA ALA A 244 30.09 4.37 -2.61
C ALA A 244 30.74 3.89 -3.90
N LEU A 245 30.81 4.77 -4.92
CA LEU A 245 31.47 4.50 -6.21
C LEU A 245 32.98 4.31 -6.06
N ARG A 246 33.61 5.02 -5.13
CA ARG A 246 35.04 4.88 -4.80
C ARG A 246 35.20 4.57 -3.33
N LYS A 247 36.21 3.74 -3.02
CA LYS A 247 36.68 3.59 -1.64
C LYS A 247 37.27 4.95 -1.22
N ASP A 248 36.88 5.45 -0.07
CA ASP A 248 37.51 6.65 0.48
C ASP A 248 39.00 6.35 0.68
N VAL A 249 39.87 7.06 -0.03
CA VAL A 249 41.33 6.83 -0.05
C VAL A 249 42.02 7.76 0.94
N THR A 250 41.24 8.59 1.66
CA THR A 250 41.72 9.65 2.58
C THR A 250 41.33 9.40 4.04
N ALA A 251 41.08 8.17 4.44
CA ALA A 251 40.93 7.80 5.84
C ALA A 251 42.24 7.23 6.40
#